data_becd7272ca1a7ac2448e938218d73252
#
_entry.id   becd7272ca1a7ac2448e938218d73252
#
_cell.length_a   1.000
_cell.length_b   1.000
_cell.length_c   1.000
_cell.angle_alpha   90.00
_cell.angle_beta   90.00
_cell.angle_gamma   90.00
#
_symmetry.space_group_name_H-M   'P 1'
#
loop_
_entity.id
_entity.type
_entity.pdbx_description
1 polymer ?
#
loop_
_entity_poly.entity_id
_entity_poly.type
_entity_poly.pdbx_seq_one_letter_code
_entity_poly.pdbx_strand_id
1 'polypeptide(L)'
;TNIVLNCIDRHYDKELFKKTFIFAEREDGKESSITYEEFDKQISKVGNTLKINGFKKGDVIALYMPQFIETYIAYFAILKIGCVVLPLFSGYGSKAVIERLNIAKAKGIFTVEKTFRKAKEIRMFDQIKNELDQVISLEKIFLLGKEKGKKIFNWENFQNVSDNLKTEETDAE
;
A
#
# COMPACT_ATOMS: atom_id res chain seq x y z
N THR A 1 17.28 -1.83 11.80
CA THR A 1 16.81 -0.50 11.39
C THR A 1 15.52 -0.61 10.57
N ASN A 2 14.86 0.52 10.29
CA ASN A 2 13.70 0.56 9.40
C ASN A 2 13.83 1.82 8.53
N ILE A 3 13.56 1.71 7.23
CA ILE A 3 13.68 2.84 6.32
C ILE A 3 12.75 4.01 6.71
N VAL A 4 11.60 3.71 7.33
CA VAL A 4 10.65 4.73 7.81
C VAL A 4 11.30 5.60 8.89
N LEU A 5 12.08 5.02 9.81
CA LEU A 5 12.86 5.76 10.80
C LEU A 5 13.78 6.79 10.15
N ASN A 6 14.39 6.40 9.02
CA ASN A 6 15.36 7.26 8.32
C ASN A 6 14.69 8.29 7.37
N CYS A 7 13.59 7.93 6.73
CA CYS A 7 12.95 8.79 5.74
C CYS A 7 11.89 9.71 6.34
N ILE A 8 11.25 9.31 7.43
CA ILE A 8 10.12 10.02 8.04
C ILE A 8 10.43 10.40 9.50
N ASP A 9 10.59 9.41 10.39
CA ASP A 9 10.57 9.64 11.84
C ASP A 9 11.70 10.55 12.32
N ARG A 10 12.89 10.44 11.78
CA ARG A 10 14.02 11.33 12.15
C ARG A 10 13.82 12.81 11.79
N HIS A 11 12.81 13.11 10.99
CA HIS A 11 12.52 14.44 10.47
C HIS A 11 11.33 15.11 11.18
N TYR A 12 10.97 14.67 12.39
CA TYR A 12 9.95 15.31 13.24
C TYR A 12 10.32 16.75 13.65
N ASP A 13 10.92 17.50 12.74
CA ASP A 13 11.09 18.94 12.85
C ASP A 13 9.81 19.63 12.35
N LYS A 14 9.25 20.54 13.16
CA LYS A 14 8.01 21.26 12.84
C LYS A 14 8.06 21.99 11.50
N GLU A 15 9.21 22.53 11.13
CA GLU A 15 9.42 23.26 9.87
C GLU A 15 9.39 22.29 8.66
N LEU A 16 10.10 21.17 8.74
CA LEU A 16 10.14 20.16 7.67
C LEU A 16 8.80 19.47 7.49
N PHE A 17 8.11 19.14 8.59
CA PHE A 17 6.85 18.42 8.56
C PHE A 17 5.74 19.13 7.79
N LYS A 18 5.78 20.46 7.74
CA LYS A 18 4.85 21.27 6.95
C LYS A 18 5.18 21.32 5.46
N LYS A 19 6.39 20.90 5.07
CA LYS A 19 6.79 20.91 3.67
C LYS A 19 6.15 19.77 2.90
N THR A 20 5.95 19.98 1.62
CA THR A 20 5.48 18.92 0.71
C THR A 20 6.53 17.83 0.59
N PHE A 21 6.09 16.60 0.80
CA PHE A 21 6.91 15.39 0.69
C PHE A 21 6.82 14.77 -0.71
N ILE A 22 5.59 14.66 -1.24
CA ILE A 22 5.33 14.07 -2.56
C ILE A 22 4.51 15.05 -3.38
N PHE A 23 4.94 15.29 -4.62
CA PHE A 23 4.13 15.84 -5.70
C PHE A 23 3.83 14.71 -6.67
N ALA A 24 2.59 14.54 -7.04
CA ALA A 24 2.14 13.51 -7.97
C ALA A 24 1.30 14.12 -9.08
N GLU A 25 1.61 13.75 -10.31
CA GLU A 25 0.83 14.02 -11.48
C GLU A 25 0.39 12.67 -12.07
N ARG A 26 -0.89 12.51 -12.32
CA ARG A 26 -1.46 11.31 -12.93
C ARG A 26 -1.54 11.46 -14.44
N GLU A 27 -1.62 10.35 -15.17
CA GLU A 27 -1.79 10.36 -16.63
C GLU A 27 -3.11 11.04 -17.10
N ASP A 28 -4.07 11.26 -16.21
CA ASP A 28 -5.29 12.03 -16.49
C ASP A 28 -5.11 13.55 -16.23
N GLY A 29 -3.88 14.00 -15.96
CA GLY A 29 -3.52 15.38 -15.69
C GLY A 29 -3.90 15.89 -14.31
N LYS A 30 -4.36 15.02 -13.41
CA LYS A 30 -4.66 15.42 -12.04
C LYS A 30 -3.38 15.51 -11.22
N GLU A 31 -3.13 16.70 -10.70
CA GLU A 31 -2.06 16.97 -9.76
C GLU A 31 -2.55 16.79 -8.31
N SER A 32 -1.67 16.32 -7.46
CA SER A 32 -1.90 16.21 -6.02
C SER A 32 -0.57 16.30 -5.29
N SER A 33 -0.63 16.69 -4.03
CA SER A 33 0.55 16.72 -3.17
C SER A 33 0.18 16.32 -1.75
N ILE A 34 1.16 15.90 -0.98
CA ILE A 34 1.00 15.56 0.43
C ILE A 34 2.22 16.06 1.21
N THR A 35 2.00 16.63 2.40
CA THR A 35 3.06 17.05 3.31
C THR A 35 3.65 15.85 4.05
N TYR A 36 4.83 16.02 4.70
CA TYR A 36 5.39 15.00 5.58
C TYR A 36 4.43 14.63 6.71
N GLU A 37 3.81 15.62 7.34
CA GLU A 37 2.87 15.41 8.45
C GLU A 37 1.64 14.60 8.03
N GLU A 38 1.00 14.97 6.93
CA GLU A 38 -0.16 14.25 6.40
C GLU A 38 0.22 12.84 5.96
N PHE A 39 1.39 12.68 5.33
CA PHE A 39 1.90 11.38 4.92
C PHE A 39 2.13 10.46 6.11
N ASP A 40 2.79 10.95 7.19
CA ASP A 40 3.00 10.17 8.41
C ASP A 40 1.69 9.75 9.07
N LYS A 41 0.71 10.66 9.17
CA LYS A 41 -0.64 10.32 9.64
C LYS A 41 -1.28 9.21 8.80
N GLN A 42 -1.19 9.30 7.47
CA GLN A 42 -1.79 8.31 6.59
C GLN A 42 -1.09 6.95 6.68
N ILE A 43 0.24 6.90 6.67
CA ILE A 43 0.98 5.63 6.83
C ILE A 43 0.70 4.98 8.19
N SER A 44 0.50 5.78 9.24
CA SER A 44 0.16 5.29 10.57
C SER A 44 -1.26 4.69 10.64
N LYS A 45 -2.24 5.33 10.02
CA LYS A 45 -3.61 4.78 9.90
C LYS A 45 -3.64 3.47 9.14
N VAL A 46 -2.98 3.41 7.99
CA VAL A 46 -2.88 2.18 7.18
C VAL A 46 -2.14 1.10 7.96
N GLY A 47 -1.01 1.41 8.60
CA GLY A 47 -0.24 0.48 9.41
C GLY A 47 -1.04 -0.09 10.59
N ASN A 48 -1.77 0.76 11.32
CA ASN A 48 -2.66 0.31 12.40
C ASN A 48 -3.78 -0.61 11.87
N THR A 49 -4.36 -0.28 10.72
CA THR A 49 -5.36 -1.14 10.09
C THR A 49 -4.79 -2.51 9.71
N LEU A 50 -3.57 -2.56 9.17
CA LEU A 50 -2.89 -3.82 8.90
C LEU A 50 -2.72 -4.65 10.18
N LYS A 51 -2.27 -4.04 11.29
CA LYS A 51 -2.16 -4.71 12.60
C LYS A 51 -3.50 -5.24 13.11
N ILE A 52 -4.57 -4.45 13.03
CA ILE A 52 -5.93 -4.86 13.41
C ILE A 52 -6.42 -6.04 12.56
N ASN A 53 -6.03 -6.11 11.28
CA ASN A 53 -6.34 -7.23 10.39
C ASN A 53 -5.38 -8.41 10.54
N GLY A 54 -4.53 -8.45 11.57
CA GLY A 54 -3.72 -9.60 11.94
C GLY A 54 -2.33 -9.67 11.29
N PHE A 55 -1.92 -8.66 10.50
CA PHE A 55 -0.58 -8.62 9.92
C PHE A 55 0.50 -8.35 10.98
N LYS A 56 1.61 -9.06 10.88
CA LYS A 56 2.73 -9.03 11.83
C LYS A 56 4.05 -8.84 11.10
N LYS A 57 5.07 -8.42 11.83
CA LYS A 57 6.46 -8.34 11.35
C LYS A 57 6.84 -9.62 10.60
N GLY A 58 7.40 -9.46 9.40
CA GLY A 58 7.80 -10.55 8.51
C GLY A 58 6.72 -11.05 7.55
N ASP A 59 5.44 -10.71 7.74
CA ASP A 59 4.40 -11.04 6.78
C ASP A 59 4.62 -10.33 5.45
N VAL A 60 4.38 -11.03 4.34
CA VAL A 60 4.55 -10.47 3.00
C VAL A 60 3.24 -9.86 2.52
N ILE A 61 3.30 -8.61 2.09
CA ILE A 61 2.18 -7.87 1.51
C ILE A 61 2.57 -7.36 0.13
N ALA A 62 1.84 -7.76 -0.89
CA ALA A 62 2.09 -7.32 -2.26
C ALA A 62 1.53 -5.92 -2.51
N LEU A 63 2.21 -5.20 -3.40
CA LEU A 63 1.83 -3.88 -3.85
C LEU A 63 1.70 -3.88 -5.38
N TYR A 64 0.47 -4.09 -5.86
CA TYR A 64 0.12 -4.09 -7.28
C TYR A 64 -0.73 -2.85 -7.57
N MET A 65 -0.06 -1.71 -7.66
CA MET A 65 -0.67 -0.39 -7.81
C MET A 65 0.11 0.47 -8.81
N PRO A 66 -0.54 1.43 -9.50
CA PRO A 66 0.15 2.45 -10.29
C PRO A 66 0.82 3.49 -9.39
N GLN A 67 1.51 4.47 -9.97
CA GLN A 67 2.23 5.54 -9.25
C GLN A 67 1.25 6.59 -8.70
N PHE A 68 0.56 6.27 -7.60
CA PHE A 68 -0.33 7.15 -6.86
C PHE A 68 0.29 7.52 -5.50
N ILE A 69 -0.15 8.59 -4.85
CA ILE A 69 0.25 8.91 -3.46
C ILE A 69 -0.11 7.74 -2.54
N GLU A 70 -1.27 7.12 -2.72
CA GLU A 70 -1.74 5.97 -1.95
C GLU A 70 -0.80 4.76 -2.06
N THR A 71 -0.10 4.62 -3.17
CA THR A 71 0.89 3.55 -3.38
C THR A 71 2.08 3.71 -2.44
N TYR A 72 2.57 4.94 -2.29
CA TYR A 72 3.66 5.25 -1.36
C TYR A 72 3.20 5.17 0.09
N ILE A 73 1.95 5.59 0.39
CA ILE A 73 1.35 5.43 1.72
C ILE A 73 1.30 3.93 2.09
N ALA A 74 0.79 3.07 1.20
CA ALA A 74 0.77 1.63 1.42
C ALA A 74 2.17 1.04 1.59
N TYR A 75 3.12 1.43 0.73
CA TYR A 75 4.51 0.98 0.79
C TYR A 75 5.14 1.28 2.15
N PHE A 76 5.08 2.53 2.60
CA PHE A 76 5.68 2.94 3.87
C PHE A 76 4.92 2.38 5.08
N ALA A 77 3.59 2.21 5.00
CA ALA A 77 2.80 1.59 6.05
C ALA A 77 3.16 0.12 6.28
N ILE A 78 3.36 -0.65 5.19
CA ILE A 78 3.83 -2.03 5.25
C ILE A 78 5.18 -2.09 5.96
N LEU A 79 6.11 -1.24 5.58
CA LEU A 79 7.45 -1.19 6.18
C LEU A 79 7.40 -0.69 7.63
N LYS A 80 6.52 0.28 7.95
CA LYS A 80 6.39 0.85 9.30
C LYS A 80 6.03 -0.20 10.35
N ILE A 81 5.28 -1.23 9.98
CA ILE A 81 4.92 -2.35 10.87
C ILE A 81 5.88 -3.55 10.77
N GLY A 82 7.00 -3.41 10.06
CA GLY A 82 8.00 -4.46 9.91
C GLY A 82 7.59 -5.60 8.97
N CYS A 83 6.55 -5.42 8.16
CA CYS A 83 6.17 -6.34 7.10
C CYS A 83 7.11 -6.22 5.90
N VAL A 84 7.12 -7.25 5.05
CA VAL A 84 7.87 -7.29 3.80
C VAL A 84 6.98 -6.82 2.66
N VAL A 85 7.43 -5.81 1.92
CA VAL A 85 6.72 -5.36 0.73
C VAL A 85 7.16 -6.17 -0.49
N LEU A 86 6.20 -6.68 -1.27
CA LEU A 86 6.42 -7.30 -2.58
C LEU A 86 5.92 -6.35 -3.67
N PRO A 87 6.78 -5.49 -4.23
CA PRO A 87 6.37 -4.59 -5.28
C PRO A 87 6.17 -5.35 -6.60
N LEU A 88 4.99 -5.18 -7.21
CA LEU A 88 4.63 -5.77 -8.48
C LEU A 88 4.42 -4.67 -9.52
N PHE A 89 5.00 -4.86 -10.69
CA PHE A 89 4.80 -3.91 -11.78
C PHE A 89 3.34 -3.89 -12.22
N SER A 90 2.73 -2.69 -12.22
CA SER A 90 1.31 -2.49 -12.54
C SER A 90 0.89 -2.91 -13.96
N GLY A 91 1.83 -3.27 -14.82
CA GLY A 91 1.60 -3.79 -16.14
C GLY A 91 1.67 -5.32 -16.26
N TYR A 92 1.87 -6.05 -15.15
CA TYR A 92 1.82 -7.51 -15.19
C TYR A 92 0.39 -8.00 -15.46
N GLY A 93 0.26 -9.05 -16.26
CA GLY A 93 -0.99 -9.80 -16.39
C GLY A 93 -1.22 -10.71 -15.17
N SER A 94 -2.45 -11.23 -15.05
CA SER A 94 -2.89 -12.04 -13.90
C SER A 94 -1.95 -13.19 -13.57
N LYS A 95 -1.56 -14.00 -14.55
CA LYS A 95 -0.67 -15.15 -14.35
C LYS A 95 0.62 -14.75 -13.65
N ALA A 96 1.26 -13.66 -14.08
CA ALA A 96 2.52 -13.19 -13.50
C ALA A 96 2.35 -12.64 -12.08
N VAL A 97 1.19 -12.03 -11.77
CA VAL A 97 0.84 -11.58 -10.43
C VAL A 97 0.62 -12.78 -9.51
N ILE A 98 -0.25 -13.73 -9.89
CA ILE A 98 -0.60 -14.90 -9.09
C ILE A 98 0.63 -15.76 -8.78
N GLU A 99 1.49 -16.00 -9.76
CA GLU A 99 2.74 -16.75 -9.57
C GLU A 99 3.63 -16.11 -8.49
N ARG A 100 3.82 -14.78 -8.55
CA ARG A 100 4.64 -14.07 -7.56
C ARG A 100 4.03 -14.05 -6.17
N LEU A 101 2.71 -13.88 -6.08
CA LEU A 101 1.99 -13.98 -4.81
C LEU A 101 2.18 -15.34 -4.16
N ASN A 102 2.09 -16.43 -4.95
CA ASN A 102 2.27 -17.80 -4.45
C ASN A 102 3.71 -18.06 -4.02
N ILE A 103 4.72 -17.69 -4.83
CA ILE A 103 6.15 -17.85 -4.50
C ILE A 103 6.49 -17.14 -3.19
N ALA A 104 6.02 -15.89 -3.04
CA ALA A 104 6.29 -15.09 -1.86
C ALA A 104 5.38 -15.43 -0.67
N LYS A 105 4.39 -16.30 -0.85
CA LYS A 105 3.35 -16.62 0.15
C LYS A 105 2.68 -15.35 0.70
N ALA A 106 2.34 -14.43 -0.20
CA ALA A 106 1.78 -13.14 0.18
C ALA A 106 0.45 -13.33 0.93
N LYS A 107 0.32 -12.71 2.10
CA LYS A 107 -0.90 -12.73 2.91
C LYS A 107 -1.87 -11.61 2.56
N GLY A 108 -1.35 -10.50 2.02
CA GLY A 108 -2.13 -9.34 1.62
C GLY A 108 -1.69 -8.81 0.26
N ILE A 109 -2.60 -8.10 -0.40
CA ILE A 109 -2.31 -7.35 -1.61
C ILE A 109 -3.01 -6.00 -1.57
N PHE A 110 -2.27 -4.92 -1.86
CA PHE A 110 -2.83 -3.63 -2.21
C PHE A 110 -2.99 -3.53 -3.72
N THR A 111 -4.15 -3.07 -4.17
CA THR A 111 -4.43 -2.86 -5.59
C THR A 111 -5.45 -1.74 -5.80
N VAL A 112 -5.71 -1.38 -7.05
CA VAL A 112 -6.68 -0.35 -7.41
C VAL A 112 -7.77 -0.94 -8.31
N GLU A 113 -8.99 -0.42 -8.19
CA GLU A 113 -10.09 -0.83 -9.06
C GLU A 113 -9.79 -0.47 -10.50
N LYS A 114 -9.33 0.77 -10.73
CA LYS A 114 -9.02 1.27 -12.06
C LYS A 114 -7.88 2.29 -12.06
N THR A 115 -7.22 2.39 -13.18
CA THR A 115 -6.19 3.39 -13.48
C THR A 115 -6.29 3.84 -14.95
N PHE A 116 -5.52 4.87 -15.30
CA PHE A 116 -5.37 5.30 -16.70
C PHE A 116 -3.96 4.94 -17.19
N ARG A 117 -3.86 4.50 -18.43
CA ARG A 117 -2.60 4.27 -19.11
C ARG A 117 -2.74 4.62 -20.58
N LYS A 118 -1.89 5.50 -21.10
CA LYS A 118 -1.97 6.03 -22.47
C LYS A 118 -3.38 6.53 -22.80
N ALA A 119 -3.95 7.36 -21.93
CA ALA A 119 -5.30 7.92 -22.00
C ALA A 119 -6.45 6.88 -22.04
N LYS A 120 -6.19 5.60 -21.72
CA LYS A 120 -7.21 4.55 -21.64
C LYS A 120 -7.44 4.14 -20.20
N GLU A 121 -8.71 3.99 -19.80
CA GLU A 121 -9.06 3.39 -18.51
C GLU A 121 -8.74 1.90 -18.54
N ILE A 122 -8.02 1.45 -17.52
CA ILE A 122 -7.69 0.04 -17.28
C ILE A 122 -8.33 -0.36 -15.95
N ARG A 123 -9.21 -1.34 -15.99
CA ARG A 123 -9.82 -1.96 -14.81
C ARG A 123 -8.85 -2.99 -14.22
N MET A 124 -7.96 -2.49 -13.40
CA MET A 124 -6.79 -3.24 -12.93
C MET A 124 -7.17 -4.41 -12.04
N PHE A 125 -8.12 -4.21 -11.11
CA PHE A 125 -8.60 -5.27 -10.23
C PHE A 125 -9.32 -6.37 -11.01
N ASP A 126 -10.11 -6.03 -12.02
CA ASP A 126 -10.82 -7.01 -12.86
C ASP A 126 -9.88 -8.00 -13.55
N GLN A 127 -8.64 -7.59 -13.82
CA GLN A 127 -7.64 -8.47 -14.45
C GLN A 127 -7.16 -9.61 -13.56
N ILE A 128 -7.24 -9.46 -12.23
CA ILE A 128 -6.68 -10.43 -11.29
C ILE A 128 -7.72 -11.07 -10.38
N LYS A 129 -8.88 -10.44 -10.14
CA LYS A 129 -9.83 -10.82 -9.10
C LYS A 129 -10.29 -12.29 -9.16
N ASN A 130 -10.53 -12.81 -10.37
CA ASN A 130 -11.02 -14.17 -10.57
C ASN A 130 -9.95 -15.25 -10.31
N GLU A 131 -8.67 -14.86 -10.28
CA GLU A 131 -7.56 -15.79 -10.09
C GLU A 131 -6.95 -15.70 -8.68
N LEU A 132 -7.33 -14.67 -7.89
CA LEU A 132 -6.80 -14.47 -6.53
C LEU A 132 -7.12 -15.64 -5.58
N ASP A 133 -8.18 -16.40 -5.82
CA ASP A 133 -8.50 -17.60 -5.03
C ASP A 133 -7.48 -18.74 -5.20
N GLN A 134 -6.64 -18.68 -6.23
CA GLN A 134 -5.51 -19.61 -6.43
C GLN A 134 -4.34 -19.31 -5.48
N VAL A 135 -4.37 -18.18 -4.77
CA VAL A 135 -3.35 -17.79 -3.79
C VAL A 135 -3.82 -18.19 -2.39
N ILE A 136 -3.44 -19.40 -1.96
CA ILE A 136 -3.92 -20.01 -0.70
C ILE A 136 -3.53 -19.14 0.51
N SER A 137 -2.36 -18.51 0.49
CA SER A 137 -1.88 -17.64 1.57
C SER A 137 -2.60 -16.30 1.68
N LEU A 138 -3.40 -15.91 0.65
CA LEU A 138 -4.00 -14.57 0.60
C LEU A 138 -5.20 -14.45 1.55
N GLU A 139 -5.06 -13.62 2.56
CA GLU A 139 -6.08 -13.37 3.58
C GLU A 139 -6.90 -12.10 3.30
N LYS A 140 -6.24 -11.04 2.76
CA LYS A 140 -6.85 -9.72 2.57
C LYS A 140 -6.45 -9.06 1.25
N ILE A 141 -7.39 -8.32 0.69
CA ILE A 141 -7.24 -7.47 -0.49
C ILE A 141 -7.57 -6.05 -0.08
N PHE A 142 -6.59 -5.15 -0.09
CA PHE A 142 -6.77 -3.74 0.20
C PHE A 142 -6.99 -3.00 -1.11
N LEU A 143 -8.23 -2.54 -1.34
CA LEU A 143 -8.66 -2.01 -2.63
C LEU A 143 -8.86 -0.51 -2.59
N LEU A 144 -8.13 0.23 -3.42
CA LEU A 144 -8.48 1.61 -3.76
C LEU A 144 -9.59 1.58 -4.81
N GLY A 145 -10.83 1.52 -4.34
CA GLY A 145 -12.02 1.34 -5.15
C GLY A 145 -13.27 1.14 -4.28
N LYS A 146 -14.37 0.74 -4.91
CA LYS A 146 -15.68 0.57 -4.25
C LYS A 146 -16.21 -0.86 -4.30
N GLU A 147 -15.54 -1.77 -5.02
CA GLU A 147 -15.98 -3.17 -5.11
C GLU A 147 -15.93 -3.83 -3.72
N LYS A 148 -16.92 -4.68 -3.43
CA LYS A 148 -17.09 -5.34 -2.13
C LYS A 148 -16.88 -6.84 -2.26
N GLY A 149 -16.34 -7.46 -1.20
CA GLY A 149 -16.14 -8.91 -1.16
C GLY A 149 -15.64 -9.36 0.23
N LYS A 150 -15.70 -10.65 0.48
CA LYS A 150 -15.37 -11.23 1.80
C LYS A 150 -13.95 -10.91 2.28
N LYS A 151 -12.99 -10.87 1.35
CA LYS A 151 -11.57 -10.57 1.65
C LYS A 151 -11.22 -9.09 1.37
N ILE A 152 -12.15 -8.29 0.80
CA ILE A 152 -11.89 -6.94 0.34
C ILE A 152 -12.06 -5.95 1.49
N PHE A 153 -11.05 -5.10 1.68
CA PHE A 153 -11.05 -3.96 2.58
C PHE A 153 -10.79 -2.68 1.75
N ASN A 154 -11.78 -1.81 1.68
CA ASN A 154 -11.68 -0.61 0.86
C ASN A 154 -10.84 0.48 1.53
N TRP A 155 -10.15 1.28 0.72
CA TRP A 155 -9.25 2.35 1.17
C TRP A 155 -9.93 3.36 2.10
N GLU A 156 -11.19 3.70 1.87
CA GLU A 156 -11.97 4.63 2.71
C GLU A 156 -12.07 4.20 4.18
N ASN A 157 -11.97 2.91 4.45
CA ASN A 157 -12.08 2.36 5.81
C ASN A 157 -10.83 2.60 6.67
N PHE A 158 -9.71 3.03 6.09
CA PHE A 158 -8.50 3.39 6.84
C PHE A 158 -8.65 4.69 7.64
N GLN A 159 -9.64 5.54 7.31
CA GLN A 159 -9.75 6.88 7.91
C GLN A 159 -10.19 6.88 9.37
N ASN A 160 -10.88 5.84 9.83
CA ASN A 160 -11.44 5.74 11.19
C ASN A 160 -10.50 5.05 12.19
N VAL A 161 -9.22 4.98 11.90
CA VAL A 161 -8.21 4.33 12.73
C VAL A 161 -7.21 5.37 13.26
N SER A 162 -6.61 5.10 14.42
CA SER A 162 -5.60 5.97 15.03
C SER A 162 -4.44 6.26 14.05
N ASP A 163 -4.00 7.50 14.02
CA ASP A 163 -2.83 7.98 13.27
C ASP A 163 -1.54 7.98 14.12
N ASN A 164 -1.58 7.41 15.33
CA ASN A 164 -0.40 7.21 16.17
C ASN A 164 0.08 5.77 16.05
N LEU A 165 1.25 5.58 15.45
CA LEU A 165 1.89 4.27 15.27
C LEU A 165 3.41 4.41 15.36
N LYS A 166 3.99 3.72 16.34
CA LYS A 166 5.44 3.61 16.43
C LYS A 166 5.97 2.68 15.34
N THR A 167 7.04 3.11 14.68
CA THR A 167 7.74 2.31 13.67
C THR A 167 8.40 1.09 14.31
N GLU A 168 8.18 -0.07 13.73
CA GLU A 168 8.77 -1.35 14.15
C GLU A 168 10.25 -1.39 13.75
N GLU A 169 11.11 -1.77 14.67
CA GLU A 169 12.51 -1.98 14.36
C GLU A 169 12.72 -3.30 13.64
N THR A 170 13.50 -3.28 12.58
CA THR A 170 13.85 -4.46 11.79
C THR A 170 15.37 -4.65 11.75
N ASP A 171 15.82 -5.88 11.62
CA ASP A 171 17.23 -6.18 11.43
C ASP A 171 17.69 -5.68 10.06
N ALA A 172 18.98 -5.40 9.94
CA ALA A 172 19.56 -4.90 8.69
C ALA A 172 19.99 -6.02 7.72
N GLU A 173 19.84 -7.29 8.14
CA GLU A 173 20.23 -8.48 7.39
C GLU A 173 19.01 -9.16 6.74
#